data_77f90a69fa6a315e0e8439efdeb64cb1
#
_entry.id   77f90a69fa6a315e0e8439efdeb64cb1
#
_cell.length_a   1.000
_cell.length_b   1.000
_cell.length_c   1.000
_cell.angle_alpha   90.00
_cell.angle_beta   90.00
_cell.angle_gamma   90.00
#
_symmetry.space_group_name_H-M   'P 1'
#
loop_
_entity.id
_entity.type
_entity.pdbx_description
1 polymer ?
#
loop_
_entity_poly.entity_id
_entity_poly.type
_entity_poly.pdbx_seq_one_letter_code
_entity_poly.pdbx_strand_id
1 'polypeptide(L)'
;REITDRVTGFSAQVEVADLRSAGSIESVPVLRSEQLERTIRSAGEVVRLTPYAVKGGVVKTPDAILGVMLKGVDGGYEWSFFRDHLLEGGWPRVGDSIRTKGSLISRSVAREMGLAPGDKVEMLFVEAEKSPRRDRFKVSGIYATGMDEFDRSVAMTDLRNVQRLADWSSDEVSGYEVTLADFSQAEDFSRRLNDMLLDSDREAFWDLTARSAQERFPTVFDWLKTHDVNAAVILVIMVVVAVFNMATALLTLVLERTRMIGLLKTMGMNNASLRRIFLYRALMLIVRGVVWGNAIGLGICLLQYYFHLIPLDPEGYMLSEVPVAFGVGWW
;
A
#
# COMPACT_ATOMS: atom_id res chain seq x y z
N ARG A 1 6.29 -3.46 1.33
CA ARG A 1 6.20 -2.42 2.37
C ARG A 1 5.85 -1.07 1.75
N GLU A 2 6.58 -0.59 0.76
CA GLU A 2 6.30 0.70 0.10
C GLU A 2 4.89 0.77 -0.53
N ILE A 3 4.45 -0.28 -1.24
CA ILE A 3 3.09 -0.34 -1.80
C ILE A 3 2.04 -0.36 -0.68
N THR A 4 2.27 -1.11 0.38
CA THR A 4 1.40 -1.14 1.56
C THR A 4 1.28 0.26 2.17
N ASP A 5 2.41 0.96 2.36
CA ASP A 5 2.45 2.30 2.93
C ASP A 5 1.72 3.32 2.03
N ARG A 6 1.78 3.17 0.71
CA ARG A 6 1.02 4.00 -0.25
C ARG A 6 -0.48 3.74 -0.16
N VAL A 7 -0.91 2.48 -0.16
CA VAL A 7 -2.33 2.12 -0.05
C VAL A 7 -2.91 2.60 1.28
N THR A 8 -2.23 2.34 2.39
CA THR A 8 -2.70 2.72 3.73
C THR A 8 -2.56 4.22 4.01
N GLY A 9 -1.62 4.91 3.36
CA GLY A 9 -1.48 6.36 3.44
C GLY A 9 -2.61 7.10 2.74
N PHE A 10 -3.14 6.52 1.67
CA PHE A 10 -4.28 7.09 0.94
C PHE A 10 -5.64 6.72 1.54
N SER A 11 -5.85 5.45 1.93
CA SER A 11 -7.17 4.91 2.27
C SER A 11 -7.33 4.44 3.71
N ALA A 12 -6.36 4.72 4.58
CA ALA A 12 -6.24 4.18 5.93
C ALA A 12 -6.12 2.64 6.02
N GLN A 13 -5.78 2.16 7.20
CA GLN A 13 -5.51 0.74 7.44
C GLN A 13 -6.78 -0.07 7.67
N VAL A 14 -7.76 0.52 8.33
CA VAL A 14 -9.10 -0.05 8.53
C VAL A 14 -10.15 1.02 8.27
N GLU A 15 -11.23 0.62 7.64
CA GLU A 15 -12.41 1.44 7.38
C GLU A 15 -13.60 0.86 8.15
N VAL A 16 -14.34 1.74 8.82
CA VAL A 16 -15.61 1.39 9.47
C VAL A 16 -16.73 2.15 8.76
N ALA A 17 -17.62 1.42 8.13
CA ALA A 17 -18.71 2.00 7.34
C ALA A 17 -19.96 1.11 7.40
N ASP A 18 -21.08 1.57 6.87
CA ASP A 18 -22.29 0.76 6.72
C ASP A 18 -22.03 -0.38 5.72
N LEU A 19 -22.52 -1.58 6.04
CA LEU A 19 -22.33 -2.78 5.23
C LEU A 19 -22.88 -2.59 3.79
N ARG A 20 -23.96 -1.82 3.64
CA ARG A 20 -24.59 -1.51 2.34
C ARG A 20 -23.74 -0.58 1.48
N SER A 21 -22.81 0.17 2.10
CA SER A 21 -21.85 1.03 1.39
C SER A 21 -20.69 0.23 0.78
N ALA A 22 -20.56 -1.05 1.11
CA ALA A 22 -19.49 -1.91 0.65
C ALA A 22 -19.54 -2.10 -0.87
N GLY A 23 -18.60 -1.53 -1.61
CA GLY A 23 -18.54 -1.63 -3.08
C GLY A 23 -19.52 -0.73 -3.81
N SER A 24 -20.26 0.14 -3.13
CA SER A 24 -21.15 1.13 -3.72
C SER A 24 -20.46 2.49 -3.88
N ILE A 25 -20.80 3.20 -4.96
CA ILE A 25 -20.42 4.59 -5.17
C ILE A 25 -21.25 5.53 -4.26
N GLU A 26 -22.42 5.07 -3.84
CA GLU A 26 -23.30 5.78 -2.91
C GLU A 26 -23.10 5.23 -1.50
N SER A 27 -22.74 6.12 -0.58
CA SER A 27 -22.58 5.78 0.84
C SER A 27 -23.90 5.91 1.58
N VAL A 28 -24.17 4.98 2.46
CA VAL A 28 -25.22 5.09 3.48
C VAL A 28 -24.67 5.89 4.66
N PRO A 29 -25.40 6.89 5.19
CA PRO A 29 -24.90 7.69 6.29
C PRO A 29 -24.79 6.89 7.58
N VAL A 30 -23.67 7.06 8.25
CA VAL A 30 -23.37 6.57 9.60
C VAL A 30 -23.45 7.75 10.55
N LEU A 31 -24.23 7.63 11.62
CA LEU A 31 -24.32 8.64 12.64
C LEU A 31 -23.05 8.65 13.51
N ARG A 32 -22.41 9.80 13.60
CA ARG A 32 -21.32 10.04 14.55
C ARG A 32 -21.84 9.92 15.96
N SER A 33 -21.24 9.07 16.76
CA SER A 33 -21.55 8.97 18.17
C SER A 33 -20.28 8.74 18.97
N GLU A 34 -20.20 9.40 20.12
CA GLU A 34 -19.07 9.23 21.02
C GLU A 34 -18.91 7.77 21.47
N GLN A 35 -20.02 7.05 21.56
CA GLN A 35 -20.00 5.64 21.92
C GLN A 35 -19.39 4.77 20.81
N LEU A 36 -19.73 5.01 19.52
CA LEU A 36 -19.12 4.33 18.40
C LEU A 36 -17.61 4.58 18.38
N GLU A 37 -17.20 5.84 18.53
CA GLU A 37 -15.78 6.21 18.57
C GLU A 37 -15.03 5.53 19.74
N ARG A 38 -15.66 5.42 20.91
CA ARG A 38 -15.10 4.68 22.06
C ARG A 38 -15.00 3.19 21.78
N THR A 39 -16.03 2.58 21.16
CA THR A 39 -16.00 1.16 20.77
C THR A 39 -14.86 0.88 19.79
N ILE A 40 -14.71 1.72 18.75
CA ILE A 40 -13.61 1.60 17.79
C ILE A 40 -12.25 1.67 18.51
N ARG A 41 -12.06 2.65 19.40
CA ARG A 41 -10.80 2.83 20.14
C ARG A 41 -10.51 1.69 21.13
N SER A 42 -11.52 1.01 21.63
CA SER A 42 -11.35 -0.11 22.58
C SER A 42 -10.97 -1.42 21.90
N ALA A 43 -11.15 -1.54 20.58
CA ALA A 43 -10.82 -2.76 19.83
C ALA A 43 -9.30 -2.98 19.63
N GLY A 44 -8.46 -1.95 19.86
CA GLY A 44 -7.00 -2.06 19.76
C GLY A 44 -6.27 -0.72 19.86
N GLU A 45 -4.99 -0.72 19.50
CA GLU A 45 -4.13 0.46 19.55
C GLU A 45 -4.40 1.42 18.38
N VAL A 46 -5.46 2.22 18.52
CA VAL A 46 -5.85 3.22 17.54
C VAL A 46 -5.01 4.49 17.73
N VAL A 47 -4.18 4.79 16.75
CA VAL A 47 -3.39 6.03 16.70
C VAL A 47 -4.27 7.19 16.26
N ARG A 48 -5.10 6.96 15.23
CA ARG A 48 -5.96 7.99 14.68
C ARG A 48 -7.30 7.41 14.25
N LEU A 49 -8.34 8.20 14.45
CA LEU A 49 -9.70 7.94 14.01
C LEU A 49 -10.22 9.19 13.32
N THR A 50 -10.47 9.12 12.01
CA THR A 50 -10.85 10.25 11.18
C THR A 50 -12.18 9.97 10.50
N PRO A 51 -13.21 10.80 10.72
CA PRO A 51 -14.46 10.68 9.96
C PRO A 51 -14.24 11.13 8.53
N TYR A 52 -14.91 10.47 7.60
CA TYR A 52 -14.87 10.83 6.19
C TYR A 52 -16.25 10.72 5.56
N ALA A 53 -16.46 11.41 4.45
CA ALA A 53 -17.64 11.24 3.61
C ALA A 53 -17.21 11.09 2.15
N VAL A 54 -17.90 10.23 1.41
CA VAL A 54 -17.65 10.04 -0.03
C VAL A 54 -18.95 10.19 -0.81
N LYS A 55 -18.84 10.74 -2.01
CA LYS A 55 -19.95 10.85 -2.96
C LYS A 55 -19.42 10.71 -4.38
N GLY A 56 -20.02 9.82 -5.15
CA GLY A 56 -19.75 9.71 -6.56
C GLY A 56 -20.29 10.92 -7.33
N GLY A 57 -19.49 11.43 -8.24
CA GLY A 57 -19.87 12.55 -9.11
C GLY A 57 -19.20 12.45 -10.47
N VAL A 58 -19.60 13.30 -11.36
CA VAL A 58 -19.06 13.40 -12.70
C VAL A 58 -18.48 14.80 -12.90
N VAL A 59 -17.19 14.86 -13.21
CA VAL A 59 -16.55 16.09 -13.67
C VAL A 59 -16.83 16.25 -15.15
N LYS A 60 -17.27 17.43 -15.54
CA LYS A 60 -17.56 17.76 -16.93
C LYS A 60 -16.82 19.03 -17.34
N THR A 61 -16.07 18.91 -18.43
CA THR A 61 -15.51 20.06 -19.18
C THR A 61 -16.11 20.06 -20.59
N PRO A 62 -15.87 21.08 -21.41
CA PRO A 62 -16.35 21.08 -22.80
C PRO A 62 -15.89 19.86 -23.60
N ASP A 63 -14.70 19.34 -23.30
CA ASP A 63 -14.02 18.33 -24.12
C ASP A 63 -14.00 16.93 -23.49
N ALA A 64 -14.31 16.79 -22.18
CA ALA A 64 -14.21 15.53 -21.47
C ALA A 64 -15.26 15.36 -20.37
N ILE A 65 -15.56 14.09 -20.07
CA ILE A 65 -16.45 13.69 -18.96
C ILE A 65 -15.76 12.55 -18.20
N LEU A 66 -15.58 12.71 -16.89
CA LEU A 66 -14.90 11.75 -16.04
C LEU A 66 -15.67 11.50 -14.75
N GLY A 67 -15.87 10.21 -14.42
CA GLY A 67 -16.41 9.83 -13.11
C GLY A 67 -15.36 10.03 -12.01
N VAL A 68 -15.74 10.73 -10.94
CA VAL A 68 -14.84 11.04 -9.82
C VAL A 68 -15.56 10.79 -8.50
N MET A 69 -14.87 10.15 -7.58
CA MET A 69 -15.32 10.02 -6.18
C MET A 69 -14.79 11.22 -5.39
N LEU A 70 -15.70 12.04 -4.88
CA LEU A 70 -15.35 13.16 -4.03
C LEU A 70 -15.28 12.70 -2.58
N LYS A 71 -14.07 12.70 -2.00
CA LYS A 71 -13.80 12.37 -0.60
C LYS A 71 -13.70 13.64 0.22
N GLY A 72 -14.60 13.79 1.17
CA GLY A 72 -14.59 14.87 2.16
C GLY A 72 -13.85 14.43 3.42
N VAL A 73 -12.94 15.26 3.90
CA VAL A 73 -12.16 15.05 5.11
C VAL A 73 -12.31 16.26 6.06
N ASP A 74 -12.13 16.04 7.35
CA ASP A 74 -12.20 17.07 8.36
C ASP A 74 -10.84 17.70 8.69
N GLY A 75 -10.82 18.65 9.64
CA GLY A 75 -9.58 19.32 10.06
C GLY A 75 -8.56 18.42 10.77
N GLY A 76 -8.97 17.25 11.23
CA GLY A 76 -8.10 16.24 11.85
C GLY A 76 -7.41 15.32 10.85
N TYR A 77 -7.66 15.47 9.55
CA TYR A 77 -7.07 14.63 8.53
C TYR A 77 -5.56 14.85 8.41
N GLU A 78 -4.81 13.75 8.30
CA GLU A 78 -3.35 13.79 8.18
C GLU A 78 -2.90 13.92 6.72
N TRP A 79 -2.28 15.04 6.42
CA TRP A 79 -1.79 15.35 5.08
C TRP A 79 -0.34 14.89 4.84
N SER A 80 0.31 14.21 5.81
CA SER A 80 1.73 13.80 5.68
C SER A 80 1.98 12.96 4.43
N PHE A 81 1.12 11.98 4.17
CA PHE A 81 1.21 11.16 2.96
C PHE A 81 1.19 12.00 1.68
N PHE A 82 0.27 12.95 1.59
CA PHE A 82 0.16 13.80 0.41
C PHE A 82 1.28 14.84 0.30
N ARG A 83 1.99 15.15 1.40
CA ARG A 83 3.08 16.13 1.39
C ARG A 83 4.16 15.76 0.38
N ASP A 84 4.50 14.49 0.31
CA ASP A 84 5.52 13.96 -0.60
C ASP A 84 4.97 13.69 -2.00
N HIS A 85 3.64 13.73 -2.17
CA HIS A 85 2.93 13.44 -3.41
C HIS A 85 2.25 14.67 -4.04
N LEU A 86 2.34 15.84 -3.43
CA LEU A 86 1.84 17.11 -3.99
C LEU A 86 2.79 17.61 -5.08
N LEU A 87 2.25 17.84 -6.27
CA LEU A 87 3.02 18.27 -7.42
C LEU A 87 2.93 19.77 -7.64
N GLU A 88 1.72 20.31 -7.58
CA GLU A 88 1.43 21.71 -7.88
C GLU A 88 0.35 22.26 -6.97
N GLY A 89 0.41 23.58 -6.70
CA GLY A 89 -0.58 24.26 -5.88
C GLY A 89 -0.39 24.05 -4.39
N GLY A 90 -1.49 23.87 -3.65
CA GLY A 90 -1.48 23.75 -2.19
C GLY A 90 -2.69 22.96 -1.67
N TRP A 91 -2.78 22.86 -0.36
CA TRP A 91 -3.84 22.12 0.32
C TRP A 91 -5.18 22.82 0.26
N PRO A 92 -6.29 22.09 0.10
CA PRO A 92 -7.59 22.64 0.37
C PRO A 92 -7.69 22.99 1.87
N ARG A 93 -8.29 24.12 2.18
CA ARG A 93 -8.60 24.47 3.58
C ARG A 93 -9.77 23.63 4.03
N VAL A 94 -9.53 22.75 5.01
CA VAL A 94 -10.52 21.84 5.59
C VAL A 94 -10.64 22.09 7.08
N GLY A 95 -11.84 21.95 7.64
CA GLY A 95 -12.09 22.14 9.08
C GLY A 95 -12.02 23.59 9.58
N ASP A 96 -11.77 24.57 8.74
CA ASP A 96 -11.78 25.99 9.11
C ASP A 96 -13.18 26.47 9.52
N SER A 97 -13.27 27.60 10.23
CA SER A 97 -14.54 28.21 10.63
C SER A 97 -15.44 28.50 9.43
N ILE A 98 -14.87 28.86 8.30
CA ILE A 98 -15.59 29.12 7.05
C ILE A 98 -15.35 27.95 6.10
N ARG A 99 -16.45 27.31 5.65
CA ARG A 99 -16.39 26.24 4.67
C ARG A 99 -15.87 26.78 3.33
N THR A 100 -14.84 26.15 2.79
CA THR A 100 -14.28 26.47 1.47
C THR A 100 -14.61 25.39 0.46
N LYS A 101 -14.65 25.75 -0.82
CA LYS A 101 -14.85 24.83 -1.95
C LYS A 101 -13.53 24.47 -2.63
N GLY A 102 -12.45 24.41 -1.85
CA GLY A 102 -11.17 23.91 -2.33
C GLY A 102 -11.22 22.40 -2.58
N SER A 103 -10.59 21.96 -3.65
CA SER A 103 -10.42 20.54 -3.93
C SER A 103 -8.97 20.22 -4.30
N LEU A 104 -8.49 19.06 -3.88
CA LEU A 104 -7.25 18.46 -4.31
C LEU A 104 -7.61 17.38 -5.33
N ILE A 105 -7.06 17.47 -6.53
CA ILE A 105 -7.31 16.50 -7.62
C ILE A 105 -6.01 15.79 -8.00
N SER A 106 -6.12 14.61 -8.58
CA SER A 106 -4.95 13.89 -9.07
C SER A 106 -4.40 14.46 -10.37
N ARG A 107 -3.15 14.13 -10.68
CA ARG A 107 -2.52 14.47 -11.98
C ARG A 107 -3.30 13.87 -13.16
N SER A 108 -3.79 12.65 -13.02
CA SER A 108 -4.55 11.97 -14.07
C SER A 108 -5.84 12.72 -14.36
N VAL A 109 -6.61 13.08 -13.35
CA VAL A 109 -7.83 13.91 -13.48
C VAL A 109 -7.49 15.28 -14.07
N ALA A 110 -6.45 15.95 -13.56
CA ALA A 110 -6.04 17.26 -14.03
C ALA A 110 -5.65 17.25 -15.51
N ARG A 111 -4.89 16.25 -15.94
CA ARG A 111 -4.43 16.10 -17.34
C ARG A 111 -5.59 15.77 -18.27
N GLU A 112 -6.46 14.83 -17.92
CA GLU A 112 -7.59 14.40 -18.72
C GLU A 112 -8.63 15.51 -18.90
N MET A 113 -8.83 16.32 -17.84
CA MET A 113 -9.82 17.40 -17.83
C MET A 113 -9.22 18.77 -18.22
N GLY A 114 -7.91 18.88 -18.46
CA GLY A 114 -7.22 20.13 -18.79
C GLY A 114 -7.26 21.17 -17.66
N LEU A 115 -7.15 20.74 -16.40
CA LEU A 115 -7.30 21.59 -15.20
C LEU A 115 -5.93 21.93 -14.59
N ALA A 116 -5.80 23.18 -14.12
CA ALA A 116 -4.65 23.68 -13.39
C ALA A 116 -5.05 24.19 -11.98
N PRO A 117 -4.08 24.33 -11.05
CA PRO A 117 -4.37 24.95 -9.75
C PRO A 117 -4.94 26.36 -9.93
N GLY A 118 -6.06 26.63 -9.24
CA GLY A 118 -6.80 27.89 -9.34
C GLY A 118 -8.05 27.82 -10.20
N ASP A 119 -8.15 26.85 -11.11
CA ASP A 119 -9.30 26.67 -11.97
C ASP A 119 -10.56 26.27 -11.19
N LYS A 120 -11.70 26.56 -11.79
CA LYS A 120 -13.00 26.14 -11.27
C LYS A 120 -13.50 24.94 -12.06
N VAL A 121 -13.76 23.84 -11.38
CA VAL A 121 -14.32 22.63 -11.94
C VAL A 121 -15.76 22.45 -11.52
N GLU A 122 -16.65 22.17 -12.47
CA GLU A 122 -18.03 21.83 -12.22
C GLU A 122 -18.16 20.32 -12.07
N MET A 123 -18.75 19.90 -10.96
CA MET A 123 -19.06 18.49 -10.67
C MET A 123 -20.57 18.30 -10.62
N LEU A 124 -21.04 17.26 -11.29
CA LEU A 124 -22.43 16.84 -11.34
C LEU A 124 -22.59 15.59 -10.46
N PHE A 125 -23.52 15.66 -9.53
CA PHE A 125 -23.86 14.57 -8.62
C PHE A 125 -25.26 14.08 -8.96
N VAL A 126 -25.39 12.78 -9.26
CA VAL A 126 -26.64 12.15 -9.66
C VAL A 126 -27.00 11.12 -8.61
N GLU A 127 -28.17 11.20 -8.03
CA GLU A 127 -28.77 10.20 -7.16
C GLU A 127 -29.99 9.61 -7.87
N ALA A 128 -30.24 8.30 -7.62
CA ALA A 128 -31.26 7.55 -8.38
C ALA A 128 -32.67 8.14 -8.37
N GLU A 129 -33.05 8.86 -7.30
CA GLU A 129 -34.41 9.38 -7.12
C GLU A 129 -34.47 10.91 -6.94
N LYS A 130 -33.33 11.62 -7.09
CA LYS A 130 -33.23 13.06 -6.89
C LYS A 130 -32.81 13.78 -8.15
N SER A 131 -33.17 15.07 -8.23
CA SER A 131 -32.67 15.93 -9.30
C SER A 131 -31.16 16.06 -9.25
N PRO A 132 -30.46 15.99 -10.40
CA PRO A 132 -29.01 16.14 -10.45
C PRO A 132 -28.55 17.44 -9.82
N ARG A 133 -27.55 17.38 -8.96
CA ARG A 133 -26.98 18.55 -8.29
C ARG A 133 -25.66 18.92 -8.94
N ARG A 134 -25.49 20.21 -9.17
CA ARG A 134 -24.25 20.79 -9.67
C ARG A 134 -23.60 21.61 -8.59
N ASP A 135 -22.31 21.40 -8.39
CA ASP A 135 -21.51 22.28 -7.55
C ASP A 135 -20.16 22.59 -8.20
N ARG A 136 -19.59 23.74 -7.84
CA ARG A 136 -18.32 24.20 -8.40
C ARG A 136 -17.26 24.20 -7.32
N PHE A 137 -16.15 23.55 -7.61
CA PHE A 137 -14.97 23.46 -6.77
C PHE A 137 -13.83 24.24 -7.38
N LYS A 138 -12.94 24.77 -6.54
CA LYS A 138 -11.70 25.39 -6.96
C LYS A 138 -10.56 24.38 -6.79
N VAL A 139 -9.83 24.10 -7.81
CA VAL A 139 -8.63 23.26 -7.73
C VAL A 139 -7.59 23.98 -6.87
N SER A 140 -7.31 23.48 -5.69
CA SER A 140 -6.32 24.01 -4.76
C SER A 140 -4.93 23.47 -5.07
N GLY A 141 -4.83 22.20 -5.46
CA GLY A 141 -3.58 21.56 -5.80
C GLY A 141 -3.80 20.26 -6.58
N ILE A 142 -2.69 19.75 -7.08
CA ILE A 142 -2.62 18.52 -7.89
C ILE A 142 -1.65 17.57 -7.22
N TYR A 143 -2.08 16.32 -7.01
CA TYR A 143 -1.27 15.26 -6.41
C TYR A 143 -1.06 14.09 -7.39
N ALA A 144 -0.07 13.23 -7.11
CA ALA A 144 0.10 11.95 -7.77
C ALA A 144 0.65 10.93 -6.78
N THR A 145 -0.13 9.89 -6.50
CA THR A 145 0.30 8.81 -5.61
C THR A 145 1.11 7.74 -6.34
N GLY A 146 1.04 7.72 -7.66
CA GLY A 146 1.60 6.67 -8.52
C GLY A 146 0.77 5.38 -8.51
N MET A 147 -0.45 5.43 -7.97
CA MET A 147 -1.41 4.33 -8.00
C MET A 147 -2.60 4.74 -8.87
N ASP A 148 -2.67 4.18 -10.06
CA ASP A 148 -3.69 4.53 -11.07
C ASP A 148 -5.11 4.39 -10.58
N GLU A 149 -5.38 3.37 -9.73
CA GLU A 149 -6.72 3.11 -9.19
C GLU A 149 -7.26 4.30 -8.39
N PHE A 150 -6.39 4.96 -7.61
CA PHE A 150 -6.76 6.15 -6.84
C PHE A 150 -6.59 7.44 -7.65
N ASP A 151 -5.54 7.51 -8.46
CA ASP A 151 -5.21 8.71 -9.22
C ASP A 151 -6.20 8.99 -10.35
N ARG A 152 -6.95 7.98 -10.83
CA ARG A 152 -7.96 8.18 -11.89
C ARG A 152 -9.33 8.63 -11.39
N SER A 153 -9.62 8.44 -10.12
CA SER A 153 -11.02 8.53 -9.69
C SER A 153 -11.27 9.34 -8.41
N VAL A 154 -10.26 9.81 -7.68
CA VAL A 154 -10.48 10.45 -6.39
C VAL A 154 -10.10 11.92 -6.38
N ALA A 155 -11.03 12.75 -5.88
CA ALA A 155 -10.80 14.15 -5.54
C ALA A 155 -11.10 14.37 -4.06
N MET A 156 -10.32 15.22 -3.38
CA MET A 156 -10.47 15.47 -1.95
C MET A 156 -10.96 16.89 -1.69
N THR A 157 -11.81 17.06 -0.68
CA THR A 157 -12.38 18.37 -0.27
C THR A 157 -12.70 18.38 1.22
N ASP A 158 -13.27 19.47 1.71
CA ASP A 158 -13.82 19.59 3.07
C ASP A 158 -15.04 18.66 3.25
N LEU A 159 -15.10 17.94 4.39
CA LEU A 159 -16.18 17.01 4.76
C LEU A 159 -17.57 17.63 4.58
N ARG A 160 -17.74 18.89 5.01
CA ARG A 160 -19.01 19.62 4.93
C ARG A 160 -19.51 19.85 3.50
N ASN A 161 -18.61 19.81 2.51
CA ASN A 161 -19.03 19.90 1.10
C ASN A 161 -19.76 18.62 0.69
N VAL A 162 -19.23 17.45 1.06
CA VAL A 162 -19.86 16.17 0.75
C VAL A 162 -21.16 15.99 1.54
N GLN A 163 -21.17 16.31 2.83
CA GLN A 163 -22.39 16.26 3.65
C GLN A 163 -23.52 17.08 3.04
N ARG A 164 -23.21 18.30 2.60
CA ARG A 164 -24.21 19.15 1.94
C ARG A 164 -24.71 18.58 0.60
N LEU A 165 -23.82 17.96 -0.19
CA LEU A 165 -24.17 17.34 -1.47
C LEU A 165 -25.06 16.10 -1.28
N ALA A 166 -24.87 15.39 -0.17
CA ALA A 166 -25.64 14.22 0.20
C ALA A 166 -26.93 14.52 0.99
N ASP A 167 -27.21 15.80 1.31
CA ASP A 167 -28.29 16.22 2.23
C ASP A 167 -28.13 15.65 3.65
N TRP A 168 -26.89 15.46 4.08
CA TRP A 168 -26.56 14.95 5.40
C TRP A 168 -26.42 16.06 6.43
N SER A 169 -26.74 15.74 7.67
CA SER A 169 -26.45 16.60 8.83
C SER A 169 -24.95 16.65 9.12
N SER A 170 -24.53 17.52 10.03
CA SER A 170 -23.13 17.61 10.48
C SER A 170 -22.63 16.33 11.18
N ASP A 171 -23.55 15.52 11.68
CA ASP A 171 -23.26 14.31 12.43
C ASP A 171 -23.37 13.02 11.58
N GLU A 172 -23.64 13.16 10.30
CA GLU A 172 -23.70 12.07 9.37
C GLU A 172 -22.43 12.03 8.50
N VAL A 173 -21.80 10.85 8.42
CA VAL A 173 -20.57 10.59 7.66
C VAL A 173 -20.70 9.29 6.90
N SER A 174 -19.84 9.04 5.92
CA SER A 174 -19.79 7.72 5.25
C SER A 174 -19.19 6.65 6.18
N GLY A 175 -18.34 7.06 7.11
CA GLY A 175 -17.68 6.15 8.04
C GLY A 175 -16.46 6.77 8.69
N TYR A 176 -15.62 5.88 9.21
CA TYR A 176 -14.39 6.25 9.89
C TYR A 176 -13.19 5.54 9.27
N GLU A 177 -12.12 6.28 9.11
CA GLU A 177 -10.80 5.77 8.78
C GLU A 177 -9.98 5.59 10.06
N VAL A 178 -9.49 4.39 10.28
CA VAL A 178 -8.71 4.01 11.46
C VAL A 178 -7.28 3.76 11.07
N THR A 179 -6.35 4.43 11.76
CA THR A 179 -4.92 4.18 11.67
C THR A 179 -4.45 3.52 12.95
N LEU A 180 -3.83 2.36 12.84
CA LEU A 180 -3.26 1.58 13.95
C LEU A 180 -1.76 1.87 14.09
N ALA A 181 -1.20 1.56 15.25
CA ALA A 181 0.24 1.63 15.48
C ALA A 181 1.01 0.62 14.61
N ASP A 182 0.43 -0.56 14.37
CA ASP A 182 1.00 -1.62 13.55
C ASP A 182 -0.03 -2.13 12.53
N PHE A 183 0.29 -1.97 11.24
CA PHE A 183 -0.55 -2.45 10.14
C PHE A 183 -0.77 -3.96 10.14
N SER A 184 0.19 -4.75 10.65
CA SER A 184 0.05 -6.22 10.72
C SER A 184 -1.15 -6.67 11.54
N GLN A 185 -1.66 -5.82 12.43
CA GLN A 185 -2.82 -6.08 13.28
C GLN A 185 -4.16 -5.67 12.64
N ALA A 186 -4.15 -5.11 11.42
CA ALA A 186 -5.36 -4.55 10.80
C ALA A 186 -6.47 -5.60 10.59
N GLU A 187 -6.13 -6.81 10.17
CA GLU A 187 -7.10 -7.90 10.00
C GLU A 187 -7.65 -8.40 11.35
N ASP A 188 -6.80 -8.53 12.36
CA ASP A 188 -7.24 -8.96 13.70
C ASP A 188 -8.06 -7.87 14.39
N PHE A 189 -7.71 -6.62 14.15
CA PHE A 189 -8.48 -5.47 14.64
C PHE A 189 -9.86 -5.43 13.98
N SER A 190 -9.96 -5.57 12.66
CA SER A 190 -11.24 -5.55 11.95
C SER A 190 -12.16 -6.67 12.42
N ARG A 191 -11.64 -7.88 12.62
CA ARG A 191 -12.41 -9.01 13.16
C ARG A 191 -12.93 -8.73 14.57
N ARG A 192 -12.05 -8.32 15.50
CA ARG A 192 -12.44 -7.99 16.87
C ARG A 192 -13.48 -6.87 16.93
N LEU A 193 -13.31 -5.83 16.11
CA LEU A 193 -14.25 -4.74 16.06
C LEU A 193 -15.61 -5.19 15.51
N ASN A 194 -15.65 -6.03 14.49
CA ASN A 194 -16.89 -6.61 13.97
C ASN A 194 -17.63 -7.43 15.04
N ASP A 195 -16.92 -8.26 15.81
CA ASP A 195 -17.51 -9.01 16.94
C ASP A 195 -18.12 -8.05 17.98
N MET A 196 -17.39 -6.98 18.35
CA MET A 196 -17.87 -5.97 19.31
C MET A 196 -19.08 -5.17 18.78
N LEU A 197 -19.14 -4.89 17.47
CA LEU A 197 -20.28 -4.20 16.86
C LEU A 197 -21.53 -5.07 16.86
N LEU A 198 -21.38 -6.37 16.57
CA LEU A 198 -22.47 -7.34 16.56
C LEU A 198 -22.98 -7.65 17.97
N ASP A 199 -22.08 -7.73 18.97
CA ASP A 199 -22.43 -7.99 20.37
C ASP A 199 -22.97 -6.75 21.09
N SER A 200 -23.01 -5.59 20.42
CA SER A 200 -23.50 -4.37 21.05
C SER A 200 -25.02 -4.39 21.22
N ASP A 201 -25.51 -3.83 22.34
CA ASP A 201 -26.96 -3.67 22.61
C ASP A 201 -27.65 -2.65 21.65
N ARG A 202 -26.93 -2.10 20.67
CA ARG A 202 -27.43 -1.08 19.75
C ARG A 202 -27.63 -1.64 18.35
N GLU A 203 -28.88 -1.75 17.95
CA GLU A 203 -29.26 -2.13 16.59
C GLU A 203 -28.56 -1.26 15.50
N ALA A 204 -28.34 0.04 15.79
CA ALA A 204 -27.65 0.94 14.86
C ALA A 204 -26.18 0.55 14.55
N PHE A 205 -25.56 -0.33 15.34
CA PHE A 205 -24.19 -0.80 15.08
C PHE A 205 -24.15 -2.11 14.30
N TRP A 206 -25.25 -2.83 14.20
CA TRP A 206 -25.29 -4.13 13.50
C TRP A 206 -25.15 -4.01 11.97
N ASP A 207 -25.53 -2.85 11.44
CA ASP A 207 -25.32 -2.55 10.01
C ASP A 207 -23.90 -2.06 9.71
N LEU A 208 -23.06 -1.84 10.72
CA LEU A 208 -21.68 -1.39 10.53
C LEU A 208 -20.73 -2.55 10.33
N THR A 209 -19.73 -2.34 9.51
CA THR A 209 -18.64 -3.30 9.28
C THR A 209 -17.29 -2.60 9.30
N ALA A 210 -16.32 -3.26 9.94
CA ALA A 210 -14.92 -2.88 9.87
C ALA A 210 -14.22 -3.76 8.83
N ARG A 211 -13.52 -3.15 7.88
CA ARG A 211 -12.76 -3.86 6.85
C ARG A 211 -11.33 -3.35 6.81
N SER A 212 -10.39 -4.28 6.84
CA SER A 212 -8.97 -3.97 6.66
C SER A 212 -8.65 -3.54 5.22
N ALA A 213 -7.53 -2.87 5.03
CA ALA A 213 -7.06 -2.52 3.68
C ALA A 213 -6.84 -3.79 2.83
N GLN A 214 -6.43 -4.91 3.44
CA GLN A 214 -6.28 -6.20 2.76
C GLN A 214 -7.62 -6.70 2.21
N GLU A 215 -8.70 -6.58 2.97
CA GLU A 215 -10.04 -6.98 2.55
C GLU A 215 -10.66 -6.04 1.51
N ARG A 216 -10.28 -4.76 1.55
CA ARG A 216 -10.78 -3.75 0.59
C ARG A 216 -10.07 -3.79 -0.75
N PHE A 217 -8.79 -4.11 -0.76
CA PHE A 217 -7.94 -4.16 -1.95
C PHE A 217 -7.30 -5.54 -2.13
N PRO A 218 -8.12 -6.63 -2.21
CA PRO A 218 -7.60 -8.00 -2.25
C PRO A 218 -6.66 -8.21 -3.44
N THR A 219 -6.98 -7.64 -4.60
CA THR A 219 -6.15 -7.76 -5.81
C THR A 219 -4.70 -7.30 -5.58
N VAL A 220 -4.52 -6.19 -4.87
CA VAL A 220 -3.19 -5.63 -4.58
C VAL A 220 -2.44 -6.52 -3.59
N PHE A 221 -3.10 -6.91 -2.50
CA PHE A 221 -2.45 -7.70 -1.44
C PHE A 221 -2.23 -9.17 -1.85
N ASP A 222 -3.14 -9.78 -2.60
CA ASP A 222 -2.95 -11.13 -3.16
C ASP A 222 -1.81 -11.15 -4.20
N TRP A 223 -1.70 -10.11 -5.01
CA TRP A 223 -0.59 -9.93 -5.93
C TRP A 223 0.76 -9.86 -5.18
N LEU A 224 0.85 -9.04 -4.12
CA LEU A 224 2.05 -8.95 -3.27
C LEU A 224 2.40 -10.30 -2.65
N LYS A 225 1.42 -10.99 -2.06
CA LYS A 225 1.61 -12.31 -1.45
C LYS A 225 2.09 -13.36 -2.44
N THR A 226 1.56 -13.32 -3.67
CA THR A 226 1.98 -14.24 -4.76
C THR A 226 3.44 -13.99 -5.15
N HIS A 227 3.88 -12.74 -5.19
CA HIS A 227 5.29 -12.42 -5.46
C HIS A 227 6.22 -12.92 -4.38
N ASP A 228 5.86 -12.80 -3.09
CA ASP A 228 6.66 -13.32 -1.98
C ASP A 228 6.81 -14.84 -2.04
N VAL A 229 5.72 -15.56 -2.35
CA VAL A 229 5.74 -17.02 -2.53
C VAL A 229 6.62 -17.40 -3.73
N ASN A 230 6.48 -16.74 -4.87
CA ASN A 230 7.30 -16.98 -6.05
C ASN A 230 8.79 -16.74 -5.77
N ALA A 231 9.13 -15.66 -5.07
CA ALA A 231 10.51 -15.37 -4.68
C ALA A 231 11.08 -16.48 -3.78
N ALA A 232 10.30 -16.94 -2.78
CA ALA A 232 10.71 -18.05 -1.91
C ALA A 232 10.95 -19.36 -2.69
N VAL A 233 10.05 -19.71 -3.63
CA VAL A 233 10.18 -20.90 -4.48
C VAL A 233 11.44 -20.81 -5.35
N ILE A 234 11.68 -19.66 -6.01
CA ILE A 234 12.89 -19.44 -6.82
C ILE A 234 14.14 -19.58 -5.96
N LEU A 235 14.15 -19.01 -4.76
CA LEU A 235 15.28 -19.07 -3.84
C LEU A 235 15.57 -20.53 -3.42
N VAL A 236 14.54 -21.31 -3.09
CA VAL A 236 14.70 -22.74 -2.76
C VAL A 236 15.29 -23.51 -3.95
N ILE A 237 14.78 -23.30 -5.17
CA ILE A 237 15.31 -23.94 -6.37
C ILE A 237 16.79 -23.54 -6.60
N MET A 238 17.13 -22.26 -6.44
CA MET A 238 18.52 -21.79 -6.56
C MET A 238 19.45 -22.48 -5.56
N VAL A 239 19.02 -22.63 -4.31
CA VAL A 239 19.79 -23.32 -3.27
C VAL A 239 20.00 -24.79 -3.65
N VAL A 240 18.96 -25.49 -4.11
CA VAL A 240 19.05 -26.87 -4.55
C VAL A 240 20.08 -27.03 -5.72
N VAL A 241 19.98 -26.18 -6.74
CA VAL A 241 20.91 -26.16 -7.87
C VAL A 241 22.34 -25.87 -7.40
N ALA A 242 22.54 -24.92 -6.49
CA ALA A 242 23.83 -24.57 -5.93
C ALA A 242 24.46 -25.78 -5.19
N VAL A 243 23.65 -26.52 -4.41
CA VAL A 243 24.11 -27.75 -3.71
C VAL A 243 24.56 -28.82 -4.70
N PHE A 244 23.78 -29.07 -5.76
CA PHE A 244 24.17 -30.04 -6.81
C PHE A 244 25.43 -29.62 -7.53
N ASN A 245 25.59 -28.37 -7.91
CA ASN A 245 26.78 -27.83 -8.56
C ASN A 245 28.01 -27.99 -7.65
N MET A 246 27.87 -27.68 -6.36
CA MET A 246 28.94 -27.84 -5.39
C MET A 246 29.34 -29.33 -5.21
N ALA A 247 28.36 -30.23 -5.13
CA ALA A 247 28.62 -31.68 -5.02
C ALA A 247 29.39 -32.19 -6.23
N THR A 248 28.98 -31.78 -7.43
CA THR A 248 29.67 -32.14 -8.69
C THR A 248 31.10 -31.60 -8.73
N ALA A 249 31.32 -30.34 -8.36
CA ALA A 249 32.64 -29.72 -8.31
C ALA A 249 33.57 -30.44 -7.32
N LEU A 250 33.05 -30.81 -6.15
CA LEU A 250 33.82 -31.59 -5.15
C LEU A 250 34.15 -32.97 -5.65
N LEU A 251 33.18 -33.64 -6.29
CA LEU A 251 33.44 -34.99 -6.88
C LEU A 251 34.53 -34.91 -7.94
N THR A 252 34.49 -33.97 -8.86
CA THR A 252 35.51 -33.74 -9.87
C THR A 252 36.86 -33.47 -9.23
N LEU A 253 36.90 -32.57 -8.20
CA LEU A 253 38.14 -32.29 -7.47
C LEU A 253 38.74 -33.53 -6.81
N VAL A 254 37.95 -34.43 -6.24
CA VAL A 254 38.41 -35.69 -5.65
C VAL A 254 38.93 -36.63 -6.69
N LEU A 255 38.25 -36.78 -7.84
CA LEU A 255 38.67 -37.64 -8.96
C LEU A 255 39.99 -37.17 -9.57
N GLU A 256 40.16 -35.87 -9.82
CA GLU A 256 41.42 -35.33 -10.35
C GLU A 256 42.61 -35.53 -9.41
N ARG A 257 42.39 -35.63 -8.11
CA ARG A 257 43.43 -35.80 -7.09
C ARG A 257 43.60 -37.21 -6.59
N THR A 258 43.03 -38.21 -7.29
CA THR A 258 43.05 -39.63 -6.87
C THR A 258 44.47 -40.19 -6.67
N ARG A 259 45.41 -39.82 -7.56
CA ARG A 259 46.83 -40.21 -7.41
C ARG A 259 47.47 -39.66 -6.13
N MET A 260 47.21 -38.40 -5.80
CA MET A 260 47.68 -37.75 -4.56
C MET A 260 47.07 -38.43 -3.33
N ILE A 261 45.79 -38.77 -3.36
CA ILE A 261 45.09 -39.50 -2.30
C ILE A 261 45.74 -40.86 -2.07
N GLY A 262 46.05 -41.62 -3.15
CA GLY A 262 46.72 -42.89 -3.06
C GLY A 262 48.12 -42.81 -2.42
N LEU A 263 48.90 -41.81 -2.82
CA LEU A 263 50.25 -41.58 -2.29
C LEU A 263 50.22 -41.18 -0.79
N LEU A 264 49.29 -40.34 -0.37
CA LEU A 264 49.13 -39.97 1.03
C LEU A 264 48.67 -41.16 1.89
N LYS A 265 47.85 -42.06 1.35
CA LYS A 265 47.43 -43.29 2.03
C LYS A 265 48.58 -44.29 2.19
N THR A 266 49.43 -44.45 1.19
CA THR A 266 50.62 -45.33 1.30
C THR A 266 51.62 -44.81 2.34
N MET A 267 51.64 -43.49 2.61
CA MET A 267 52.42 -42.87 3.67
C MET A 267 51.76 -42.97 5.06
N GLY A 268 50.63 -43.68 5.19
CA GLY A 268 49.95 -43.93 6.46
C GLY A 268 48.94 -42.86 6.89
N MET A 269 48.53 -41.95 6.00
CA MET A 269 47.54 -40.92 6.35
C MET A 269 46.16 -41.51 6.63
N ASN A 270 45.56 -41.11 7.75
CA ASN A 270 44.23 -41.54 8.18
C ASN A 270 43.11 -40.87 7.30
N ASN A 271 42.04 -41.60 7.03
CA ASN A 271 40.88 -41.13 6.26
C ASN A 271 40.26 -39.83 6.82
N ALA A 272 40.31 -39.64 8.16
CA ALA A 272 39.82 -38.43 8.79
C ALA A 272 40.65 -37.18 8.43
N SER A 273 41.98 -37.32 8.37
CA SER A 273 42.90 -36.24 7.96
C SER A 273 42.72 -35.91 6.49
N LEU A 274 42.58 -36.92 5.63
CA LEU A 274 42.32 -36.74 4.23
C LEU A 274 40.99 -35.98 3.98
N ARG A 275 39.92 -36.38 4.67
CA ARG A 275 38.61 -35.71 4.58
C ARG A 275 38.69 -34.25 5.02
N ARG A 276 39.45 -33.91 6.07
CA ARG A 276 39.68 -32.52 6.49
C ARG A 276 40.30 -31.67 5.42
N ILE A 277 41.29 -32.16 4.69
CA ILE A 277 41.96 -31.42 3.62
C ILE A 277 40.96 -31.00 2.54
N PHE A 278 40.11 -31.94 2.10
CA PHE A 278 39.08 -31.63 1.09
C PHE A 278 37.99 -30.70 1.64
N LEU A 279 37.62 -30.87 2.92
CA LEU A 279 36.66 -30.00 3.57
C LEU A 279 37.17 -28.53 3.66
N TYR A 280 38.44 -28.35 4.03
CA TYR A 280 39.04 -27.00 4.05
C TYR A 280 39.11 -26.37 2.67
N ARG A 281 39.40 -27.16 1.63
CA ARG A 281 39.38 -26.66 0.24
C ARG A 281 37.97 -26.26 -0.19
N ALA A 282 36.98 -27.08 0.11
CA ALA A 282 35.57 -26.77 -0.14
C ALA A 282 35.13 -25.47 0.58
N LEU A 283 35.44 -25.37 1.87
CA LEU A 283 35.15 -24.19 2.67
C LEU A 283 35.79 -22.92 2.08
N MET A 284 37.04 -22.98 1.68
CA MET A 284 37.76 -21.86 1.06
C MET A 284 37.10 -21.44 -0.27
N LEU A 285 36.63 -22.40 -1.06
CA LEU A 285 35.92 -22.13 -2.32
C LEU A 285 34.57 -21.45 -2.04
N ILE A 286 33.81 -21.96 -1.06
CA ILE A 286 32.52 -21.39 -0.65
C ILE A 286 32.72 -19.97 -0.15
N VAL A 287 33.65 -19.72 0.77
CA VAL A 287 33.91 -18.37 1.32
C VAL A 287 34.26 -17.39 0.19
N ARG A 288 35.12 -17.78 -0.74
CA ARG A 288 35.43 -16.92 -1.89
C ARG A 288 34.21 -16.64 -2.75
N GLY A 289 33.39 -17.66 -3.03
CA GLY A 289 32.16 -17.52 -3.79
C GLY A 289 31.16 -16.58 -3.09
N VAL A 290 30.97 -16.74 -1.79
CA VAL A 290 30.09 -15.87 -0.99
C VAL A 290 30.60 -14.43 -0.98
N VAL A 291 31.90 -14.21 -0.77
CA VAL A 291 32.47 -12.85 -0.77
C VAL A 291 32.28 -12.15 -2.11
N TRP A 292 32.62 -12.84 -3.21
CA TRP A 292 32.45 -12.27 -4.55
C TRP A 292 30.97 -12.10 -4.93
N GLY A 293 30.11 -13.08 -4.59
CA GLY A 293 28.68 -13.02 -4.85
C GLY A 293 28.03 -11.83 -4.13
N ASN A 294 28.34 -11.65 -2.82
CA ASN A 294 27.85 -10.50 -2.08
C ASN A 294 28.41 -9.17 -2.61
N ALA A 295 29.69 -9.10 -2.96
CA ALA A 295 30.28 -7.86 -3.50
C ALA A 295 29.62 -7.44 -4.81
N ILE A 296 29.36 -8.39 -5.73
CA ILE A 296 28.66 -8.11 -7.00
C ILE A 296 27.20 -7.76 -6.74
N GLY A 297 26.49 -8.53 -5.90
CA GLY A 297 25.07 -8.28 -5.59
C GLY A 297 24.86 -6.91 -4.93
N LEU A 298 25.64 -6.58 -3.90
CA LEU A 298 25.62 -5.27 -3.27
C LEU A 298 26.01 -4.15 -4.24
N GLY A 299 27.00 -4.41 -5.12
CA GLY A 299 27.39 -3.45 -6.15
C GLY A 299 26.24 -3.10 -7.09
N ILE A 300 25.49 -4.11 -7.57
CA ILE A 300 24.29 -3.89 -8.43
C ILE A 300 23.20 -3.15 -7.66
N CYS A 301 22.94 -3.52 -6.40
CA CYS A 301 21.95 -2.83 -5.56
C CYS A 301 22.34 -1.36 -5.32
N LEU A 302 23.61 -1.06 -5.03
CA LEU A 302 24.10 0.30 -4.87
C LEU A 302 24.00 1.10 -6.19
N LEU A 303 24.32 0.45 -7.30
CA LEU A 303 24.20 1.07 -8.62
C LEU A 303 22.75 1.47 -8.93
N GLN A 304 21.81 0.56 -8.64
CA GLN A 304 20.37 0.85 -8.78
C GLN A 304 19.93 1.97 -7.84
N TYR A 305 20.38 1.96 -6.58
CA TYR A 305 20.02 2.97 -5.59
C TYR A 305 20.47 4.39 -5.96
N TYR A 306 21.68 4.54 -6.56
CA TYR A 306 22.21 5.86 -6.94
C TYR A 306 21.79 6.31 -8.34
N PHE A 307 21.65 5.40 -9.29
CA PHE A 307 21.47 5.73 -10.70
C PHE A 307 20.07 5.44 -11.26
N HIS A 308 19.18 4.79 -10.47
CA HIS A 308 17.80 4.47 -10.89
C HIS A 308 17.73 3.86 -12.30
N LEU A 309 18.62 2.90 -12.60
CA LEU A 309 18.86 2.37 -13.95
C LEU A 309 17.69 1.56 -14.52
N ILE A 310 16.87 0.97 -13.65
CA ILE A 310 15.77 0.10 -14.06
C ILE A 310 14.45 0.85 -13.78
N PRO A 311 13.92 1.59 -14.78
CA PRO A 311 12.60 2.18 -14.70
C PRO A 311 11.55 1.07 -14.77
N LEU A 312 10.49 1.17 -13.98
CA LEU A 312 9.30 0.34 -14.06
C LEU A 312 8.17 1.14 -14.71
N ASP A 313 7.31 0.43 -15.42
CA ASP A 313 6.07 1.02 -15.93
C ASP A 313 5.09 1.22 -14.76
N PRO A 314 4.74 2.48 -14.41
CA PRO A 314 3.85 2.76 -13.28
C PRO A 314 2.46 2.14 -13.46
N GLU A 315 2.00 1.98 -14.71
CA GLU A 315 0.68 1.39 -15.01
C GLU A 315 0.63 -0.11 -14.67
N GLY A 316 1.76 -0.83 -14.79
CA GLY A 316 1.82 -2.26 -14.51
C GLY A 316 2.29 -2.65 -13.10
N TYR A 317 3.13 -1.82 -12.48
CA TYR A 317 3.82 -2.18 -11.23
C TYR A 317 3.51 -1.26 -10.04
N MET A 318 2.68 -0.24 -10.20
CA MET A 318 2.37 0.76 -9.15
C MET A 318 3.59 1.48 -8.59
N LEU A 319 4.75 1.35 -9.24
CA LEU A 319 6.04 1.91 -8.87
C LEU A 319 6.74 2.42 -10.12
N SER A 320 7.36 3.59 -10.05
CA SER A 320 8.11 4.18 -11.17
C SER A 320 9.51 3.57 -11.36
N GLU A 321 10.03 2.91 -10.32
CA GLU A 321 11.38 2.33 -10.29
C GLU A 321 11.46 1.18 -9.30
N VAL A 322 12.48 0.32 -9.45
CA VAL A 322 12.72 -0.80 -8.52
C VAL A 322 13.21 -0.24 -7.19
N PRO A 323 12.43 -0.35 -6.09
CA PRO A 323 12.87 0.13 -4.79
C PRO A 323 13.97 -0.78 -4.22
N VAL A 324 15.08 -0.19 -3.78
CA VAL A 324 16.15 -0.91 -3.08
C VAL A 324 16.16 -0.46 -1.63
N ALA A 325 15.76 -1.35 -0.71
CA ALA A 325 15.77 -1.08 0.72
C ALA A 325 17.00 -1.73 1.38
N PHE A 326 17.87 -0.91 1.96
CA PHE A 326 18.96 -1.37 2.83
C PHE A 326 18.46 -1.41 4.28
N GLY A 327 17.72 -2.44 4.66
CA GLY A 327 17.19 -2.61 6.01
C GLY A 327 17.73 -3.86 6.70
N VAL A 328 18.12 -3.74 7.97
CA VAL A 328 18.69 -4.84 8.80
C VAL A 328 17.63 -5.92 9.16
N GLY A 329 16.39 -5.77 8.74
CA GLY A 329 15.26 -6.64 9.11
C GLY A 329 14.84 -7.70 8.09
N TRP A 330 15.63 -7.97 7.05
CA TRP A 330 15.26 -8.90 5.97
C TRP A 330 16.16 -10.15 5.87
N TRP A 331 16.93 -10.47 6.93
CA TRP A 331 17.82 -11.67 6.97
C TRP A 331 17.47 -12.57 8.13
#